data_72281215da0505e4ecf2133c1cd21432
#
_entry.id   72281215da0505e4ecf2133c1cd21432
#
_cell.length_a   1.000
_cell.length_b   1.000
_cell.length_c   1.000
_cell.angle_alpha   90.00
_cell.angle_beta   90.00
_cell.angle_gamma   90.00
#
_symmetry.space_group_name_H-M   'P 1'
#
loop_
_entity.id
_entity.type
_entity.pdbx_description
1 polymer ?
#
loop_
_entity_poly.entity_id
_entity_poly.type
_entity_poly.pdbx_seq_one_letter_code
_entity_poly.pdbx_strand_id
1 'polypeptide(L)'
;LFGMFICLADDVAEKRGVDDRKTIEDFTFSTIVAGLIGARLYYVIFKFPDYAGDPLSIFYIWQGGLAIHGGIIGGFIGAYLFAKKRKINLWVLTDMAVGALLFGQFLGRFGNLANGEIHGVPTFTPLSVIFSGKFNEWWTQYQAMGADMQAKFKEVVPWGITFPLDTPAGSEFPNLPLHPAMLYEGFLNLIG
;
A
#
# COMPACT_ATOMS: atom_id res chain seq x y z
N LEU A 1 -11.01 11.22 3.79
CA LEU A 1 -10.50 10.40 2.70
C LEU A 1 -11.45 10.37 1.51
N PHE A 2 -12.68 9.88 1.67
CA PHE A 2 -13.68 9.81 0.60
C PHE A 2 -13.99 11.18 -0.04
N GLY A 3 -14.19 12.23 0.76
CA GLY A 3 -14.44 13.58 0.26
C GLY A 3 -13.28 14.17 -0.54
N MET A 4 -12.04 13.91 -0.13
CA MET A 4 -10.84 14.38 -0.83
C MET A 4 -10.60 13.60 -2.13
N PHE A 5 -10.92 12.30 -2.14
CA PHE A 5 -10.95 11.49 -3.33
C PHE A 5 -11.90 12.06 -4.38
N ILE A 6 -13.12 12.44 -3.96
CA ILE A 6 -14.11 13.07 -4.84
C ILE A 6 -13.61 14.41 -5.37
N CYS A 7 -13.02 15.27 -4.52
CA CYS A 7 -12.50 16.57 -5.00
C CYS A 7 -11.39 16.43 -6.06
N LEU A 8 -10.48 15.45 -5.90
CA LEU A 8 -9.45 15.18 -6.92
C LEU A 8 -10.05 14.62 -8.22
N ALA A 9 -11.09 13.79 -8.10
CA ALA A 9 -11.82 13.25 -9.24
C ALA A 9 -12.67 14.32 -9.95
N ASP A 10 -13.27 15.26 -9.19
CA ASP A 10 -14.09 16.36 -9.75
C ASP A 10 -13.28 17.24 -10.71
N ASP A 11 -12.05 17.64 -10.35
CA ASP A 11 -11.19 18.49 -11.20
C ASP A 11 -10.83 17.82 -12.54
N VAL A 12 -10.56 16.51 -12.52
CA VAL A 12 -10.28 15.73 -13.73
C VAL A 12 -11.56 15.50 -14.54
N ALA A 13 -12.68 15.26 -13.87
CA ALA A 13 -13.98 15.01 -14.48
C ALA A 13 -14.47 16.23 -15.26
N GLU A 14 -14.41 17.43 -14.66
CA GLU A 14 -14.78 18.69 -15.30
C GLU A 14 -13.98 18.91 -16.59
N LYS A 15 -12.66 18.70 -16.54
CA LYS A 15 -11.77 18.80 -17.71
C LYS A 15 -12.08 17.79 -18.81
N ARG A 16 -12.73 16.68 -18.48
CA ARG A 16 -13.07 15.59 -19.41
C ARG A 16 -14.56 15.54 -19.77
N GLY A 17 -15.35 16.55 -19.35
CA GLY A 17 -16.77 16.67 -19.71
C GLY A 17 -17.70 15.74 -18.95
N VAL A 18 -17.33 15.32 -17.75
CA VAL A 18 -18.18 14.57 -16.82
C VAL A 18 -18.57 15.50 -15.68
N ASP A 19 -19.56 16.39 -15.93
CA ASP A 19 -19.93 17.46 -15.00
C ASP A 19 -20.87 17.01 -13.86
N ASP A 20 -21.30 15.76 -13.84
CA ASP A 20 -22.25 15.26 -12.85
C ASP A 20 -21.52 14.62 -11.66
N ARG A 21 -21.38 15.37 -10.57
CA ARG A 21 -20.80 14.91 -9.30
C ARG A 21 -21.42 13.59 -8.80
N LYS A 22 -22.72 13.41 -9.00
CA LYS A 22 -23.40 12.18 -8.61
C LYS A 22 -22.87 10.97 -9.39
N THR A 23 -22.53 11.15 -10.66
CA THR A 23 -21.90 10.09 -11.47
C THR A 23 -20.53 9.70 -10.91
N ILE A 24 -19.75 10.67 -10.41
CA ILE A 24 -18.43 10.42 -9.79
C ILE A 24 -18.60 9.67 -8.48
N GLU A 25 -19.54 10.08 -7.63
CA GLU A 25 -19.85 9.40 -6.37
C GLU A 25 -20.33 7.96 -6.59
N ASP A 26 -21.26 7.75 -7.51
CA ASP A 26 -21.78 6.42 -7.89
C ASP A 26 -20.67 5.52 -8.46
N PHE A 27 -19.80 6.07 -9.29
CA PHE A 27 -18.64 5.37 -9.85
C PHE A 27 -17.67 4.93 -8.73
N THR A 28 -17.30 5.87 -7.88
CA THR A 28 -16.37 5.62 -6.77
C THR A 28 -16.93 4.54 -5.83
N PHE A 29 -18.19 4.68 -5.43
CA PHE A 29 -18.85 3.71 -4.56
C PHE A 29 -18.92 2.33 -5.20
N SER A 30 -19.38 2.23 -6.45
CA SER A 30 -19.49 0.94 -7.14
C SER A 30 -18.15 0.25 -7.34
N THR A 31 -17.10 1.01 -7.65
CA THR A 31 -15.74 0.50 -7.86
C THR A 31 -15.12 0.01 -6.53
N ILE A 32 -15.32 0.74 -5.42
CA ILE A 32 -14.87 0.31 -4.09
C ILE A 32 -15.56 -0.96 -3.66
N VAL A 33 -16.89 -1.05 -3.81
CA VAL A 33 -17.67 -2.25 -3.45
C VAL A 33 -17.23 -3.44 -4.28
N ALA A 34 -17.09 -3.28 -5.61
CA ALA A 34 -16.63 -4.34 -6.49
C ALA A 34 -15.20 -4.77 -6.18
N GLY A 35 -14.31 -3.83 -5.84
CA GLY A 35 -12.95 -4.10 -5.40
C GLY A 35 -12.90 -4.90 -4.10
N LEU A 36 -13.72 -4.52 -3.11
CA LEU A 36 -13.79 -5.24 -1.84
C LEU A 36 -14.30 -6.67 -2.01
N ILE A 37 -15.35 -6.86 -2.81
CA ILE A 37 -15.89 -8.19 -3.15
C ILE A 37 -14.82 -9.02 -3.88
N GLY A 38 -14.15 -8.43 -4.87
CA GLY A 38 -13.08 -9.10 -5.61
C GLY A 38 -11.90 -9.49 -4.73
N ALA A 39 -11.46 -8.60 -3.83
CA ALA A 39 -10.39 -8.87 -2.87
C ALA A 39 -10.71 -10.06 -1.96
N ARG A 40 -11.95 -10.13 -1.48
CA ARG A 40 -12.41 -11.24 -0.64
C ARG A 40 -12.54 -12.53 -1.40
N LEU A 41 -13.20 -12.51 -2.56
CA LEU A 41 -13.38 -13.69 -3.40
C LEU A 41 -12.04 -14.30 -3.81
N TYR A 42 -11.09 -13.46 -4.24
CA TYR A 42 -9.75 -13.92 -4.60
C TYR A 42 -9.07 -14.62 -3.43
N TYR A 43 -9.08 -14.00 -2.25
CA TYR A 43 -8.48 -14.58 -1.06
C TYR A 43 -9.12 -15.93 -0.70
N VAL A 44 -10.45 -15.99 -0.68
CA VAL A 44 -11.22 -17.22 -0.37
C VAL A 44 -10.93 -18.34 -1.36
N ILE A 45 -10.84 -18.05 -2.66
CA ILE A 45 -10.50 -19.05 -3.69
C ILE A 45 -9.14 -19.69 -3.42
N PHE A 46 -8.12 -18.90 -3.10
CA PHE A 46 -6.76 -19.40 -2.87
C PHE A 46 -6.56 -20.02 -1.47
N LYS A 47 -7.45 -19.71 -0.52
CA LYS A 47 -7.41 -20.20 0.85
C LYS A 47 -8.66 -21.03 1.18
N PHE A 48 -9.28 -21.64 0.16
CA PHE A 48 -10.54 -22.38 0.30
C PHE A 48 -10.55 -23.44 1.42
N PRO A 49 -9.48 -24.22 1.64
CA PRO A 49 -9.46 -25.20 2.74
C PRO A 49 -9.70 -24.58 4.12
N ASP A 50 -9.27 -23.34 4.33
CA ASP A 50 -9.42 -22.63 5.63
C ASP A 50 -10.90 -22.30 5.92
N TYR A 51 -11.74 -22.24 4.87
CA TYR A 51 -13.17 -21.93 4.93
C TYR A 51 -14.11 -23.14 4.85
N ALA A 52 -13.57 -24.33 4.56
CA ALA A 52 -14.36 -25.54 4.37
C ALA A 52 -15.12 -25.98 5.66
N GLY A 53 -14.56 -25.65 6.84
CA GLY A 53 -15.15 -25.97 8.14
C GLY A 53 -16.24 -24.99 8.59
N ASP A 54 -16.18 -23.74 8.17
CA ASP A 54 -17.15 -22.68 8.46
C ASP A 54 -17.35 -21.76 7.25
N PRO A 55 -18.28 -22.09 6.35
CA PRO A 55 -18.54 -21.29 5.15
C PRO A 55 -19.02 -19.86 5.44
N LEU A 56 -19.60 -19.59 6.63
CA LEU A 56 -20.05 -18.24 6.99
C LEU A 56 -18.87 -17.30 7.24
N SER A 57 -17.72 -17.83 7.61
CA SER A 57 -16.48 -17.03 7.80
C SER A 57 -16.01 -16.34 6.51
N ILE A 58 -16.50 -16.74 5.35
CA ILE A 58 -16.27 -16.03 4.07
C ILE A 58 -16.74 -14.56 4.15
N PHE A 59 -17.75 -14.25 4.93
CA PHE A 59 -18.29 -12.91 5.07
C PHE A 59 -17.58 -12.07 6.16
N TYR A 60 -16.71 -12.63 6.97
CA TYR A 60 -16.05 -11.95 8.09
C TYR A 60 -14.82 -11.16 7.62
N ILE A 61 -15.07 -10.10 6.84
CA ILE A 61 -14.01 -9.23 6.27
C ILE A 61 -13.20 -8.49 7.33
N TRP A 62 -13.76 -8.29 8.54
CA TRP A 62 -13.08 -7.65 9.67
C TRP A 62 -12.00 -8.50 10.33
N GLN A 63 -11.95 -9.80 10.01
CA GLN A 63 -10.90 -10.72 10.46
C GLN A 63 -9.68 -10.71 9.52
N GLY A 64 -9.68 -9.82 8.51
CA GLY A 64 -8.67 -9.79 7.46
C GLY A 64 -8.98 -10.74 6.29
N GLY A 65 -7.96 -11.11 5.53
CA GLY A 65 -8.12 -12.01 4.38
C GLY A 65 -8.70 -11.30 3.15
N LEU A 66 -8.03 -10.22 2.76
CA LEU A 66 -8.28 -9.47 1.53
C LEU A 66 -7.03 -9.52 0.66
N ALA A 67 -7.16 -9.91 -0.61
CA ALA A 67 -6.06 -9.98 -1.55
C ALA A 67 -6.07 -8.78 -2.49
N ILE A 68 -4.97 -8.05 -2.57
CA ILE A 68 -4.84 -6.85 -3.42
C ILE A 68 -5.11 -7.17 -4.90
N HIS A 69 -4.65 -8.31 -5.40
CA HIS A 69 -4.89 -8.74 -6.78
C HIS A 69 -6.40 -8.87 -7.09
N GLY A 70 -7.14 -9.46 -6.15
CA GLY A 70 -8.59 -9.54 -6.26
C GLY A 70 -9.26 -8.17 -6.22
N GLY A 71 -8.73 -7.25 -5.41
CA GLY A 71 -9.20 -5.87 -5.33
C GLY A 71 -9.03 -5.12 -6.66
N ILE A 72 -7.86 -5.26 -7.29
CA ILE A 72 -7.58 -4.64 -8.60
C ILE A 72 -8.50 -5.22 -9.68
N ILE A 73 -8.63 -6.54 -9.75
CA ILE A 73 -9.48 -7.22 -10.74
C ILE A 73 -10.95 -6.84 -10.53
N GLY A 74 -11.44 -6.94 -9.30
CA GLY A 74 -12.82 -6.59 -8.96
C GLY A 74 -13.13 -5.12 -9.20
N GLY A 75 -12.24 -4.22 -8.81
CA GLY A 75 -12.35 -2.78 -9.06
C GLY A 75 -12.41 -2.47 -10.55
N PHE A 76 -11.54 -3.07 -11.36
CA PHE A 76 -11.55 -2.89 -12.80
C PHE A 76 -12.85 -3.41 -13.45
N ILE A 77 -13.34 -4.59 -13.03
CA ILE A 77 -14.62 -5.14 -13.49
C ILE A 77 -15.77 -4.18 -13.11
N GLY A 78 -15.78 -3.68 -11.87
CA GLY A 78 -16.76 -2.71 -11.41
C GLY A 78 -16.76 -1.42 -12.24
N ALA A 79 -15.57 -0.86 -12.50
CA ALA A 79 -15.39 0.31 -13.35
C ALA A 79 -15.88 0.07 -14.79
N TYR A 80 -15.54 -1.09 -15.38
CA TYR A 80 -15.98 -1.47 -16.70
C TYR A 80 -17.52 -1.60 -16.80
N LEU A 81 -18.14 -2.29 -15.85
CA LEU A 81 -19.60 -2.46 -15.82
C LEU A 81 -20.32 -1.13 -15.64
N PHE A 82 -19.78 -0.25 -14.78
CA PHE A 82 -20.30 1.10 -14.58
C PHE A 82 -20.20 1.93 -15.87
N ALA A 83 -19.02 1.95 -16.49
CA ALA A 83 -18.77 2.65 -17.76
C ALA A 83 -19.76 2.20 -18.85
N LYS A 84 -19.92 0.89 -19.00
CA LYS A 84 -20.86 0.29 -19.97
C LYS A 84 -22.32 0.68 -19.68
N LYS A 85 -22.74 0.63 -18.41
CA LYS A 85 -24.11 0.98 -18.00
C LYS A 85 -24.43 2.45 -18.23
N ARG A 86 -23.50 3.35 -17.92
CA ARG A 86 -23.67 4.81 -18.07
C ARG A 86 -23.27 5.33 -19.45
N LYS A 87 -22.73 4.46 -20.33
CA LYS A 87 -22.22 4.82 -21.68
C LYS A 87 -21.11 5.89 -21.62
N ILE A 88 -20.30 5.86 -20.59
CA ILE A 88 -19.14 6.73 -20.40
C ILE A 88 -17.88 5.98 -20.84
N ASN A 89 -16.91 6.69 -21.40
CA ASN A 89 -15.64 6.09 -21.78
C ASN A 89 -14.90 5.60 -20.52
N LEU A 90 -14.54 4.31 -20.47
CA LEU A 90 -13.81 3.72 -19.34
C LEU A 90 -12.50 4.46 -19.03
N TRP A 91 -11.77 4.88 -20.05
CA TRP A 91 -10.49 5.57 -19.85
C TRP A 91 -10.64 6.94 -19.17
N VAL A 92 -11.76 7.64 -19.39
CA VAL A 92 -12.06 8.87 -18.64
C VAL A 92 -12.25 8.57 -17.16
N LEU A 93 -12.97 7.50 -16.83
CA LEU A 93 -13.20 7.09 -15.44
C LEU A 93 -11.92 6.60 -14.76
N THR A 94 -11.04 5.90 -15.49
CA THR A 94 -9.76 5.45 -14.95
C THR A 94 -8.80 6.62 -14.72
N ASP A 95 -8.75 7.60 -15.61
CA ASP A 95 -7.96 8.83 -15.43
C ASP A 95 -8.36 9.57 -14.15
N MET A 96 -9.67 9.65 -13.88
CA MET A 96 -10.19 10.24 -12.65
C MET A 96 -9.76 9.46 -11.38
N ALA A 97 -9.68 8.13 -11.50
CA ALA A 97 -9.34 7.27 -10.37
C ALA A 97 -7.84 7.30 -10.02
N VAL A 98 -6.94 7.51 -11.01
CA VAL A 98 -5.49 7.39 -10.81
C VAL A 98 -4.97 8.35 -9.75
N GLY A 99 -5.26 9.64 -9.85
CA GLY A 99 -4.78 10.63 -8.87
C GLY A 99 -5.25 10.34 -7.45
N ALA A 100 -6.50 9.91 -7.32
CA ALA A 100 -7.08 9.53 -6.05
C ALA A 100 -6.48 8.23 -5.48
N LEU A 101 -6.13 7.25 -6.33
CA LEU A 101 -5.44 6.04 -5.94
C LEU A 101 -4.02 6.32 -5.43
N LEU A 102 -3.25 7.15 -6.14
CA LEU A 102 -1.90 7.54 -5.73
C LEU A 102 -1.92 8.26 -4.38
N PHE A 103 -2.87 9.17 -4.19
CA PHE A 103 -3.05 9.84 -2.91
C PHE A 103 -3.49 8.86 -1.80
N GLY A 104 -4.38 7.92 -2.09
CA GLY A 104 -4.77 6.85 -1.17
C GLY A 104 -3.59 5.96 -0.78
N GLN A 105 -2.72 5.63 -1.72
CA GLN A 105 -1.48 4.89 -1.45
C GLN A 105 -0.53 5.68 -0.55
N PHE A 106 -0.34 6.98 -0.81
CA PHE A 106 0.44 7.85 0.07
C PHE A 106 -0.07 7.78 1.52
N LEU A 107 -1.37 7.98 1.73
CA LEU A 107 -1.96 7.92 3.06
C LEU A 107 -1.87 6.53 3.71
N GLY A 108 -2.00 5.47 2.93
CA GLY A 108 -1.84 4.09 3.39
C GLY A 108 -0.45 3.81 3.99
N ARG A 109 0.59 4.51 3.51
CA ARG A 109 1.95 4.38 4.05
C ARG A 109 2.10 4.90 5.48
N PHE A 110 1.27 5.82 5.92
CA PHE A 110 1.21 6.20 7.34
C PHE A 110 0.62 5.07 8.21
N GLY A 111 -0.30 4.27 7.69
CA GLY A 111 -0.76 3.05 8.36
C GLY A 111 0.37 2.04 8.55
N ASN A 112 1.17 1.80 7.51
CA ASN A 112 2.35 0.93 7.62
C ASN A 112 3.38 1.45 8.61
N LEU A 113 3.56 2.78 8.69
CA LEU A 113 4.43 3.43 9.69
C LEU A 113 3.93 3.15 11.11
N ALA A 114 2.62 3.32 11.35
CA ALA A 114 2.02 3.09 12.67
C ALA A 114 2.11 1.62 13.10
N ASN A 115 1.97 0.68 12.15
CA ASN A 115 2.05 -0.74 12.43
C ASN A 115 3.51 -1.27 12.47
N GLY A 116 4.50 -0.52 11.96
CA GLY A 116 5.88 -0.97 11.84
C GLY A 116 6.04 -2.20 10.93
N GLU A 117 5.19 -2.34 9.89
CA GLU A 117 5.17 -3.52 9.01
C GLU A 117 6.16 -3.43 7.86
N ILE A 118 6.34 -2.22 7.31
CA ILE A 118 7.22 -1.98 6.16
C ILE A 118 8.32 -1.02 6.61
N HIS A 119 9.55 -1.48 6.56
CA HIS A 119 10.72 -0.70 6.96
C HIS A 119 11.86 -0.90 5.97
N GLY A 120 12.86 -0.02 6.03
CA GLY A 120 14.11 -0.19 5.32
C GLY A 120 15.17 -0.86 6.20
N VAL A 121 16.37 -0.82 5.71
CA VAL A 121 17.55 -1.31 6.43
C VAL A 121 18.01 -0.32 7.50
N PRO A 122 18.87 -0.70 8.47
CA PRO A 122 19.47 0.22 9.43
C PRO A 122 20.14 1.42 8.76
N THR A 123 20.01 2.62 9.35
CA THR A 123 20.46 3.89 8.74
C THR A 123 21.98 4.00 8.55
N PHE A 124 22.74 3.19 9.24
CA PHE A 124 24.20 3.08 9.06
C PHE A 124 24.64 2.11 7.95
N THR A 125 23.70 1.49 7.22
CA THR A 125 24.03 0.62 6.09
C THR A 125 24.64 1.43 4.96
N PRO A 126 25.83 1.05 4.45
CA PRO A 126 26.46 1.76 3.34
C PRO A 126 25.57 1.77 2.09
N LEU A 127 25.50 2.92 1.40
CA LEU A 127 24.72 3.05 0.16
C LEU A 127 25.11 2.03 -0.90
N SER A 128 26.42 1.70 -1.00
CA SER A 128 26.90 0.66 -1.92
C SER A 128 26.29 -0.71 -1.65
N VAL A 129 25.98 -1.03 -0.39
CA VAL A 129 25.33 -2.27 0.01
C VAL A 129 23.85 -2.23 -0.36
N ILE A 130 23.18 -1.11 -0.08
CA ILE A 130 21.76 -0.91 -0.41
C ILE A 130 21.54 -1.08 -1.92
N PHE A 131 22.33 -0.39 -2.74
CA PHE A 131 22.18 -0.45 -4.21
C PHE A 131 22.67 -1.76 -4.85
N SER A 132 23.53 -2.51 -4.18
CA SER A 132 23.99 -3.81 -4.69
C SER A 132 23.03 -4.96 -4.43
N GLY A 133 22.02 -4.77 -3.57
CA GLY A 133 21.09 -5.82 -3.14
C GLY A 133 21.73 -6.89 -2.23
N LYS A 134 22.96 -6.67 -1.74
CA LYS A 134 23.71 -7.62 -0.90
C LYS A 134 23.57 -7.37 0.59
N PHE A 135 22.44 -6.82 1.01
CA PHE A 135 22.21 -6.49 2.41
C PHE A 135 22.36 -7.68 3.35
N ASN A 136 21.77 -8.84 3.03
CA ASN A 136 21.80 -10.02 3.90
C ASN A 136 23.24 -10.54 4.14
N GLU A 137 24.08 -10.55 3.10
CA GLU A 137 25.49 -10.94 3.22
C GLU A 137 26.26 -9.97 4.11
N TRP A 138 26.06 -8.67 3.85
CA TRP A 138 26.69 -7.62 4.64
C TRP A 138 26.20 -7.62 6.08
N TRP A 139 24.91 -7.81 6.31
CA TRP A 139 24.30 -7.84 7.66
C TRP A 139 24.86 -8.98 8.51
N THR A 140 25.00 -10.17 7.93
CA THR A 140 25.62 -11.31 8.59
C THR A 140 27.08 -11.01 9.00
N GLN A 141 27.84 -10.36 8.10
CA GLN A 141 29.21 -9.95 8.38
C GLN A 141 29.26 -8.87 9.49
N TYR A 142 28.36 -7.88 9.40
CA TYR A 142 28.26 -6.82 10.40
C TYR A 142 27.96 -7.38 11.81
N GLN A 143 27.03 -8.31 11.93
CA GLN A 143 26.71 -8.96 13.21
C GLN A 143 27.87 -9.77 13.78
N ALA A 144 28.72 -10.33 12.93
CA ALA A 144 29.92 -11.07 13.34
C ALA A 144 31.10 -10.17 13.72
N MET A 145 31.02 -8.86 13.47
CA MET A 145 32.07 -7.90 13.82
C MET A 145 32.03 -7.58 15.32
N GLY A 146 33.21 -7.34 15.90
CA GLY A 146 33.29 -6.81 17.26
C GLY A 146 32.77 -5.36 17.38
N ALA A 147 32.41 -4.96 18.59
CA ALA A 147 31.81 -3.64 18.87
C ALA A 147 32.63 -2.45 18.33
N ASP A 148 33.97 -2.53 18.42
CA ASP A 148 34.87 -1.48 17.92
C ASP A 148 34.80 -1.30 16.39
N MET A 149 34.54 -2.38 15.67
CA MET A 149 34.35 -2.34 14.21
C MET A 149 32.97 -1.86 13.84
N GLN A 150 31.94 -2.29 14.57
CA GLN A 150 30.57 -1.83 14.38
C GLN A 150 30.43 -0.31 14.63
N ALA A 151 31.12 0.23 15.63
CA ALA A 151 31.12 1.66 15.93
C ALA A 151 31.68 2.56 14.82
N LYS A 152 32.39 2.01 13.82
CA LYS A 152 32.86 2.74 12.64
C LYS A 152 31.78 3.04 11.64
N PHE A 153 30.68 2.30 11.66
CA PHE A 153 29.54 2.54 10.77
C PHE A 153 28.68 3.65 11.37
N LYS A 154 28.74 4.81 10.72
CA LYS A 154 27.96 5.99 11.10
C LYS A 154 26.62 6.01 10.36
N GLU A 155 25.61 6.58 10.98
CA GLU A 155 24.33 6.84 10.31
C GLU A 155 24.54 7.64 9.03
N VAL A 156 23.95 7.14 7.92
CA VAL A 156 23.99 7.83 6.62
C VAL A 156 22.93 8.93 6.57
N VAL A 157 21.84 8.76 7.32
CA VAL A 157 20.74 9.72 7.38
C VAL A 157 20.32 9.98 8.84
N PRO A 158 20.00 11.23 9.21
CA PRO A 158 19.61 11.57 10.58
C PRO A 158 18.13 11.34 10.92
N TRP A 159 17.32 10.92 9.95
CA TRP A 159 15.86 10.74 10.10
C TRP A 159 15.45 9.26 10.17
N GLY A 160 16.31 8.41 10.68
CA GLY A 160 15.96 7.02 10.96
C GLY A 160 14.87 6.91 12.02
N ILE A 161 14.01 5.91 11.90
CA ILE A 161 12.94 5.62 12.85
C ILE A 161 13.24 4.33 13.59
N THR A 162 13.21 4.39 14.92
CA THR A 162 13.29 3.21 15.78
C THR A 162 11.87 2.76 16.12
N PHE A 163 11.58 1.51 15.85
CA PHE A 163 10.25 0.93 16.08
C PHE A 163 10.18 0.22 17.44
N PRO A 164 8.99 0.19 18.08
CA PRO A 164 8.73 -0.62 19.27
C PRO A 164 8.99 -2.11 19.03
N LEU A 165 9.47 -2.82 20.05
CA LEU A 165 9.86 -4.23 19.93
C LEU A 165 8.71 -5.20 19.62
N ASP A 166 7.48 -4.79 19.88
CA ASP A 166 6.24 -5.51 19.56
C ASP A 166 5.77 -5.35 18.12
N THR A 167 6.47 -4.53 17.33
CA THR A 167 6.22 -4.39 15.89
C THR A 167 7.12 -5.32 15.07
N PRO A 168 6.73 -5.69 13.83
CA PRO A 168 7.59 -6.48 12.94
C PRO A 168 8.98 -5.88 12.73
N ALA A 169 9.06 -4.58 12.45
CA ALA A 169 10.34 -3.88 12.25
C ALA A 169 11.21 -3.86 13.52
N GLY A 170 10.61 -3.60 14.68
CA GLY A 170 11.33 -3.56 15.95
C GLY A 170 11.78 -4.94 16.43
N SER A 171 11.06 -6.00 16.08
CA SER A 171 11.47 -7.38 16.38
C SER A 171 12.62 -7.84 15.47
N GLU A 172 12.66 -7.41 14.22
CA GLU A 172 13.72 -7.76 13.26
C GLU A 172 15.03 -6.98 13.53
N PHE A 173 14.90 -5.68 13.87
CA PHE A 173 16.04 -4.79 14.14
C PHE A 173 15.88 -4.09 15.51
N PRO A 174 16.10 -4.81 16.63
CA PRO A 174 15.86 -4.26 17.96
C PRO A 174 16.69 -3.01 18.25
N ASN A 175 16.00 -1.93 18.63
CA ASN A 175 16.60 -0.65 19.04
C ASN A 175 17.49 0.03 17.97
N LEU A 176 17.37 -0.35 16.71
CA LEU A 176 18.12 0.26 15.62
C LEU A 176 17.26 1.29 14.85
N PRO A 177 17.84 2.44 14.47
CA PRO A 177 17.17 3.37 13.58
C PRO A 177 17.15 2.82 12.15
N LEU A 178 15.96 2.71 11.57
CA LEU A 178 15.74 2.17 10.23
C LEU A 178 15.37 3.28 9.24
N HIS A 179 15.73 3.10 7.98
CA HIS A 179 15.22 3.93 6.90
C HIS A 179 13.69 3.81 6.81
N PRO A 180 12.94 4.93 6.84
CA PRO A 180 11.48 4.90 6.72
C PRO A 180 11.06 4.67 5.26
N ALA A 181 11.30 3.46 4.74
CA ALA A 181 11.05 3.10 3.35
C ALA A 181 9.60 3.36 2.92
N MET A 182 8.64 3.13 3.83
CA MET A 182 7.23 3.42 3.59
C MET A 182 6.97 4.91 3.30
N LEU A 183 7.68 5.82 3.97
CA LEU A 183 7.53 7.26 3.70
C LEU A 183 8.17 7.65 2.36
N TYR A 184 9.32 7.06 2.02
CA TYR A 184 9.95 7.31 0.72
C TYR A 184 9.02 6.91 -0.43
N GLU A 185 8.44 5.71 -0.35
CA GLU A 185 7.48 5.23 -1.34
C GLU A 185 6.20 6.10 -1.34
N GLY A 186 5.71 6.48 -0.15
CA GLY A 186 4.57 7.37 -0.02
C GLY A 186 4.78 8.69 -0.77
N PHE A 187 5.92 9.36 -0.55
CA PHE A 187 6.23 10.62 -1.22
C PHE A 187 6.42 10.44 -2.74
N LEU A 188 7.01 9.34 -3.19
CA LEU A 188 7.11 9.03 -4.62
C LEU A 188 5.73 8.89 -5.28
N ASN A 189 4.74 8.34 -4.58
CA ASN A 189 3.36 8.24 -5.07
C ASN A 189 2.65 9.60 -5.22
N LEU A 190 3.16 10.68 -4.60
CA LEU A 190 2.62 12.04 -4.80
C LEU A 190 3.21 12.74 -6.03
N ILE A 191 4.35 12.28 -6.51
CA ILE A 191 5.08 12.89 -7.63
C ILE A 191 4.67 12.24 -8.96
N GLY A 192 4.27 10.96 -8.93
CA GLY A 192 3.85 10.18 -10.11
C GLY A 192 2.43 10.41 -10.47
#